data_db3a611897e559eda4eb8cbb91c50d71
#
_entry.id   db3a611897e559eda4eb8cbb91c50d71
#
_cell.length_a   1.000
_cell.length_b   1.000
_cell.length_c   1.000
_cell.angle_alpha   90.00
_cell.angle_beta   90.00
_cell.angle_gamma   90.00
#
_symmetry.space_group_name_H-M   'P 1'
#
loop_
_entity.id
_entity.type
_entity.pdbx_description
1 polymer ?
#
loop_
_entity_poly.entity_id
_entity_poly.type
_entity_poly.pdbx_seq_one_letter_code
_entity_poly.pdbx_strand_id
1 'polypeptide(L)'
;MLRPLHMAHAFLDEILTDQDLAVDATMGNGHDTLFLAQRAGKVVAFDIQEQALATTAEKLEKAGLTNAQLVLTGHENLDKYVEECKAAIFNLGYLPSADKSVITLPATTLQAIEKVLDRLVVGGRLAIMIYYGHEGGAVEKDAVLDFVSQLDQTVFTAMLYKPLNQINTPPFLVMVERLKSSSN
;
A
#
# COMPACT_ATOMS: atom_id res chain seq x y z
N MET A 1 -0.45 -13.04 -18.31
CA MET A 1 0.28 -11.95 -17.62
C MET A 1 -0.70 -11.27 -16.66
N LEU A 2 -0.33 -11.09 -15.39
CA LEU A 2 -1.19 -10.43 -14.40
C LEU A 2 -1.29 -8.92 -14.67
N ARG A 3 -2.45 -8.34 -14.36
CA ARG A 3 -2.57 -6.88 -14.29
C ARG A 3 -1.80 -6.36 -13.06
N PRO A 4 -1.33 -5.09 -13.04
CA PRO A 4 -0.51 -4.59 -11.94
C PRO A 4 -1.08 -4.83 -10.53
N LEU A 5 -2.37 -4.60 -10.28
CA LEU A 5 -2.99 -4.87 -8.98
C LEU A 5 -2.97 -6.37 -8.61
N HIS A 6 -3.24 -7.26 -9.57
CA HIS A 6 -3.16 -8.70 -9.31
C HIS A 6 -1.72 -9.15 -9.08
N MET A 7 -0.74 -8.49 -9.70
CA MET A 7 0.68 -8.71 -9.42
C MET A 7 1.04 -8.24 -8.01
N ALA A 8 0.50 -7.10 -7.56
CA ALA A 8 0.68 -6.64 -6.18
C ALA A 8 0.17 -7.66 -5.16
N HIS A 9 -1.04 -8.18 -5.40
CA HIS A 9 -1.62 -9.23 -4.54
C HIS A 9 -0.76 -10.51 -4.55
N ALA A 10 -0.36 -11.01 -5.71
CA ALA A 10 0.49 -12.20 -5.82
C ALA A 10 1.85 -12.01 -5.12
N PHE A 11 2.45 -10.83 -5.26
CA PHE A 11 3.70 -10.46 -4.63
C PHE A 11 3.62 -10.47 -3.09
N LEU A 12 2.49 -10.02 -2.52
CA LEU A 12 2.28 -10.02 -1.07
C LEU A 12 1.81 -11.40 -0.56
N ASP A 13 0.98 -12.10 -1.33
CA ASP A 13 0.43 -13.42 -0.98
C ASP A 13 1.53 -14.47 -0.75
N GLU A 14 2.62 -14.38 -1.53
CA GLU A 14 3.74 -15.31 -1.46
C GLU A 14 4.44 -15.35 -0.09
N ILE A 15 4.36 -14.26 0.68
CA ILE A 15 5.10 -14.11 1.95
C ILE A 15 4.21 -14.02 3.19
N LEU A 16 2.90 -13.85 3.02
CA LEU A 16 1.97 -13.65 4.13
C LEU A 16 1.53 -14.99 4.73
N THR A 17 1.46 -15.01 6.06
CA THR A 17 0.89 -16.09 6.87
C THR A 17 -0.09 -15.54 7.89
N ASP A 18 -0.84 -16.41 8.56
CA ASP A 18 -1.76 -16.06 9.65
C ASP A 18 -1.07 -15.59 10.95
N GLN A 19 0.26 -15.51 10.96
CA GLN A 19 1.04 -14.95 12.07
C GLN A 19 1.50 -13.51 11.80
N ASP A 20 1.33 -13.02 10.57
CA ASP A 20 1.89 -11.76 10.14
C ASP A 20 0.92 -10.58 10.34
N LEU A 21 1.49 -9.38 10.49
CA LEU A 21 0.77 -8.12 10.40
C LEU A 21 0.97 -7.52 9.01
N ALA A 22 -0.14 -7.13 8.38
CA ALA A 22 -0.15 -6.41 7.12
C ALA A 22 -0.78 -5.02 7.27
N VAL A 23 -0.37 -4.09 6.42
CA VAL A 23 -0.82 -2.70 6.39
C VAL A 23 -1.49 -2.39 5.06
N ASP A 24 -2.71 -1.85 5.11
CA ASP A 24 -3.36 -1.18 3.98
C ASP A 24 -3.31 0.33 4.24
N ALA A 25 -2.39 1.02 3.57
CA ALA A 25 -2.17 2.45 3.79
C ALA A 25 -3.23 3.34 3.12
N THR A 26 -4.07 2.77 2.27
CA THR A 26 -5.09 3.46 1.45
C THR A 26 -6.33 2.59 1.34
N MET A 27 -7.07 2.46 2.43
CA MET A 27 -8.19 1.52 2.59
C MET A 27 -9.23 1.61 1.46
N GLY A 28 -9.69 2.81 1.15
CA GLY A 28 -10.66 3.05 0.10
C GLY A 28 -11.92 2.19 0.23
N ASN A 29 -12.26 1.46 -0.82
CA ASN A 29 -13.41 0.54 -0.82
C ASN A 29 -13.15 -0.80 -0.12
N GLY A 30 -11.99 -0.99 0.50
CA GLY A 30 -11.66 -2.15 1.31
C GLY A 30 -11.33 -3.44 0.56
N HIS A 31 -11.06 -3.36 -0.75
CA HIS A 31 -10.70 -4.55 -1.54
C HIS A 31 -9.34 -5.13 -1.10
N ASP A 32 -8.34 -4.27 -0.91
CA ASP A 32 -7.02 -4.69 -0.44
C ASP A 32 -7.03 -5.07 1.03
N THR A 33 -7.78 -4.33 1.87
CA THR A 33 -7.99 -4.70 3.27
C THR A 33 -8.59 -6.11 3.38
N LEU A 34 -9.62 -6.44 2.59
CA LEU A 34 -10.22 -7.78 2.55
C LEU A 34 -9.21 -8.83 2.10
N PHE A 35 -8.47 -8.56 1.02
CA PHE A 35 -7.42 -9.45 0.53
C PHE A 35 -6.38 -9.76 1.60
N LEU A 36 -5.88 -8.75 2.30
CA LEU A 36 -4.90 -8.91 3.36
C LEU A 36 -5.49 -9.65 4.57
N ALA A 37 -6.72 -9.34 4.98
CA ALA A 37 -7.37 -9.97 6.12
C ALA A 37 -7.66 -11.47 5.92
N GLN A 38 -7.75 -11.93 4.68
CA GLN A 38 -7.87 -13.35 4.35
C GLN A 38 -6.56 -14.13 4.48
N ARG A 39 -5.41 -13.46 4.64
CA ARG A 39 -4.06 -14.04 4.57
C ARG A 39 -3.21 -13.76 5.79
N ALA A 40 -3.31 -12.56 6.34
CA ALA A 40 -2.56 -12.13 7.50
C ALA A 40 -3.30 -12.42 8.81
N GLY A 41 -2.56 -12.57 9.90
CA GLY A 41 -3.15 -12.70 11.24
C GLY A 41 -3.79 -11.41 11.73
N LYS A 42 -3.23 -10.26 11.31
CA LYS A 42 -3.76 -8.93 11.63
C LYS A 42 -3.57 -7.98 10.45
N VAL A 43 -4.55 -7.11 10.23
CA VAL A 43 -4.45 -5.98 9.29
C VAL A 43 -4.68 -4.67 10.02
N VAL A 44 -3.90 -3.64 9.71
CA VAL A 44 -4.18 -2.26 10.09
C VAL A 44 -4.38 -1.47 8.81
N ALA A 45 -5.57 -0.87 8.65
CA ALA A 45 -5.95 -0.16 7.44
C ALA A 45 -6.29 1.30 7.73
N PHE A 46 -5.85 2.21 6.86
CA PHE A 46 -5.93 3.65 7.06
C PHE A 46 -6.72 4.33 5.95
N ASP A 47 -7.56 5.29 6.32
CA ASP A 47 -8.18 6.23 5.40
C ASP A 47 -8.59 7.50 6.17
N ILE A 48 -8.70 8.63 5.45
CA ILE A 48 -9.17 9.90 6.01
C ILE A 48 -10.68 10.09 5.84
N GLN A 49 -11.35 9.21 5.12
CA GLN A 49 -12.77 9.29 4.80
C GLN A 49 -13.58 8.29 5.62
N GLU A 50 -14.54 8.76 6.39
CA GLU A 50 -15.47 7.90 7.17
C GLU A 50 -16.20 6.90 6.27
N GLN A 51 -16.54 7.29 5.05
CA GLN A 51 -17.19 6.41 4.08
C GLN A 51 -16.33 5.20 3.72
N ALA A 52 -15.02 5.35 3.63
CA ALA A 52 -14.09 4.24 3.37
C ALA A 52 -14.12 3.23 4.52
N LEU A 53 -14.12 3.71 5.78
CA LEU A 53 -14.22 2.84 6.95
C LEU A 53 -15.55 2.07 6.98
N ALA A 54 -16.66 2.76 6.74
CA ALA A 54 -18.00 2.14 6.75
C ALA A 54 -18.11 1.05 5.67
N THR A 55 -17.70 1.35 4.45
CA THR A 55 -17.72 0.41 3.32
C THR A 55 -16.83 -0.81 3.58
N THR A 56 -15.65 -0.58 4.14
CA THR A 56 -14.69 -1.65 4.45
C THR A 56 -15.19 -2.53 5.60
N ALA A 57 -15.74 -1.93 6.67
CA ALA A 57 -16.31 -2.65 7.79
C ALA A 57 -17.44 -3.59 7.34
N GLU A 58 -18.36 -3.10 6.51
CA GLU A 58 -19.45 -3.91 5.95
C GLU A 58 -18.92 -5.09 5.12
N LYS A 59 -17.88 -4.86 4.32
CA LYS A 59 -17.26 -5.89 3.49
C LYS A 59 -16.59 -6.98 4.33
N LEU A 60 -15.87 -6.60 5.38
CA LEU A 60 -15.25 -7.53 6.33
C LEU A 60 -16.30 -8.35 7.09
N GLU A 61 -17.38 -7.70 7.58
CA GLU A 61 -18.48 -8.36 8.26
C GLU A 61 -19.13 -9.43 7.36
N LYS A 62 -19.46 -9.10 6.12
CA LYS A 62 -20.01 -10.04 5.13
C LYS A 62 -19.09 -11.23 4.86
N ALA A 63 -17.77 -11.03 4.96
CA ALA A 63 -16.78 -12.09 4.80
C ALA A 63 -16.48 -12.86 6.11
N GLY A 64 -17.07 -12.46 7.24
CA GLY A 64 -16.82 -13.08 8.55
C GLY A 64 -15.41 -12.84 9.09
N LEU A 65 -14.76 -11.75 8.70
CA LEU A 65 -13.40 -11.41 9.10
C LEU A 65 -13.40 -10.36 10.21
N THR A 66 -12.64 -10.61 11.28
CA THR A 66 -12.57 -9.76 12.47
C THR A 66 -11.15 -9.32 12.82
N ASN A 67 -10.17 -9.63 11.97
CA ASN A 67 -8.75 -9.42 12.21
C ASN A 67 -8.20 -8.10 11.63
N ALA A 68 -9.07 -7.19 11.19
CA ALA A 68 -8.66 -5.89 10.66
C ALA A 68 -9.05 -4.76 11.62
N GLN A 69 -8.10 -3.88 11.92
CA GLN A 69 -8.27 -2.62 12.61
C GLN A 69 -8.38 -1.50 11.57
N LEU A 70 -9.52 -0.82 11.52
CA LEU A 70 -9.76 0.31 10.61
C LEU A 70 -9.51 1.62 11.35
N VAL A 71 -8.68 2.48 10.81
CA VAL A 71 -8.22 3.72 11.47
C VAL A 71 -8.55 4.93 10.60
N LEU A 72 -9.35 5.85 11.15
CA LEU A 72 -9.71 7.11 10.52
C LEU A 72 -8.58 8.15 10.72
N THR A 73 -7.54 8.05 9.93
CA THR A 73 -6.41 8.99 9.92
C THR A 73 -5.62 8.85 8.61
N GLY A 74 -4.82 9.86 8.31
CA GLY A 74 -3.88 9.76 7.18
C GLY A 74 -2.80 8.70 7.42
N HIS A 75 -2.35 8.07 6.37
CA HIS A 75 -1.35 7.01 6.40
C HIS A 75 0.02 7.47 6.94
N GLU A 76 0.31 8.77 6.92
CA GLU A 76 1.51 9.36 7.53
C GLU A 76 1.57 9.19 9.06
N ASN A 77 0.45 8.81 9.68
CA ASN A 77 0.35 8.54 11.13
C ASN A 77 0.45 7.04 11.48
N LEU A 78 0.79 6.17 10.52
CA LEU A 78 0.79 4.72 10.73
C LEU A 78 1.74 4.24 11.84
N ASP A 79 2.79 4.99 12.12
CA ASP A 79 3.75 4.71 13.17
C ASP A 79 3.17 4.71 14.60
N LYS A 80 2.00 5.31 14.79
CA LYS A 80 1.26 5.27 16.06
C LYS A 80 0.51 3.95 16.29
N TYR A 81 0.36 3.13 15.26
CA TYR A 81 -0.48 1.93 15.25
C TYR A 81 0.27 0.65 14.88
N VAL A 82 1.42 0.79 14.23
CA VAL A 82 2.20 -0.31 13.68
C VAL A 82 3.65 -0.19 14.16
N GLU A 83 4.15 -1.19 14.88
CA GLU A 83 5.56 -1.28 15.26
C GLU A 83 6.40 -1.95 14.17
N GLU A 84 5.92 -3.09 13.66
CA GLU A 84 6.53 -3.80 12.54
C GLU A 84 5.45 -4.45 11.67
N CYS A 85 5.75 -4.72 10.40
CA CYS A 85 4.85 -5.39 9.48
C CYS A 85 5.60 -6.30 8.50
N LYS A 86 4.88 -7.32 8.01
CA LYS A 86 5.37 -8.25 6.97
C LYS A 86 5.06 -7.74 5.58
N ALA A 87 3.91 -7.12 5.40
CA ALA A 87 3.44 -6.62 4.11
C ALA A 87 2.76 -5.27 4.25
N ALA A 88 2.89 -4.44 3.22
CA ALA A 88 2.12 -3.21 3.11
C ALA A 88 1.70 -2.95 1.66
N ILE A 89 0.55 -2.29 1.48
CA ILE A 89 0.04 -1.88 0.18
C ILE A 89 -0.40 -0.42 0.19
N PHE A 90 -0.12 0.30 -0.89
CA PHE A 90 -0.63 1.63 -1.22
C PHE A 90 -1.33 1.61 -2.57
N ASN A 91 -2.46 2.29 -2.67
CA ASN A 91 -3.07 2.70 -3.94
C ASN A 91 -3.04 4.23 -4.00
N LEU A 92 -2.08 4.79 -4.72
CA LEU A 92 -1.88 6.23 -4.81
C LEU A 92 -2.75 6.83 -5.92
N GLY A 93 -3.48 7.89 -5.59
CA GLY A 93 -4.40 8.57 -6.47
C GLY A 93 -5.67 8.99 -5.74
N TYR A 94 -6.83 8.67 -6.29
CA TYR A 94 -8.13 8.95 -5.70
C TYR A 94 -8.99 7.68 -5.62
N LEU A 95 -9.92 7.67 -4.67
CA LEU A 95 -10.87 6.59 -4.53
C LEU A 95 -11.85 6.60 -5.73
N PRO A 96 -11.95 5.52 -6.53
CA PRO A 96 -12.97 5.41 -7.56
C PRO A 96 -14.37 5.60 -6.97
N SER A 97 -15.20 6.42 -7.60
CA SER A 97 -16.58 6.74 -7.18
C SER A 97 -16.71 7.63 -5.92
N ALA A 98 -15.62 8.15 -5.38
CA ALA A 98 -15.63 9.14 -4.30
C ALA A 98 -15.41 10.56 -4.84
N ASP A 99 -15.33 11.53 -3.92
CA ASP A 99 -14.96 12.90 -4.26
C ASP A 99 -13.53 12.93 -4.80
N LYS A 100 -13.40 13.26 -6.10
CA LYS A 100 -12.11 13.33 -6.79
C LYS A 100 -11.20 14.45 -6.30
N SER A 101 -11.68 15.34 -5.44
CA SER A 101 -10.86 16.35 -4.76
C SER A 101 -10.03 15.75 -3.62
N VAL A 102 -10.40 14.57 -3.12
CA VAL A 102 -9.66 13.84 -2.08
C VAL A 102 -8.68 12.88 -2.73
N ILE A 103 -7.43 13.32 -2.84
CA ILE A 103 -6.31 12.58 -3.44
C ILE A 103 -5.18 12.43 -2.43
N THR A 104 -4.32 11.44 -2.63
CA THR A 104 -3.05 11.34 -1.89
C THR A 104 -2.11 12.49 -2.27
N LEU A 105 -1.30 12.94 -1.33
CA LEU A 105 -0.36 14.06 -1.53
C LEU A 105 1.09 13.55 -1.43
N PRO A 106 2.01 14.06 -2.27
CA PRO A 106 3.41 13.60 -2.27
C PRO A 106 4.07 13.63 -0.89
N ALA A 107 3.88 14.69 -0.12
CA ALA A 107 4.52 14.85 1.18
C ALA A 107 4.07 13.80 2.21
N THR A 108 2.77 13.57 2.37
CA THR A 108 2.22 12.57 3.29
C THR A 108 2.47 11.15 2.81
N THR A 109 2.45 10.93 1.50
CA THR A 109 2.75 9.65 0.87
C THR A 109 4.21 9.24 1.12
N LEU A 110 5.18 10.13 0.89
CA LEU A 110 6.59 9.81 1.13
C LEU A 110 6.88 9.54 2.60
N GLN A 111 6.30 10.32 3.53
CA GLN A 111 6.39 10.05 4.97
C GLN A 111 5.85 8.67 5.33
N ALA A 112 4.71 8.28 4.78
CA ALA A 112 4.12 6.98 5.03
C ALA A 112 4.95 5.84 4.47
N ILE A 113 5.48 5.98 3.25
CA ILE A 113 6.37 4.98 2.62
C ILE A 113 7.64 4.79 3.46
N GLU A 114 8.30 5.88 3.86
CA GLU A 114 9.48 5.83 4.73
C GLU A 114 9.20 5.09 6.03
N LYS A 115 8.09 5.43 6.71
CA LYS A 115 7.67 4.77 7.94
C LYS A 115 7.35 3.28 7.76
N VAL A 116 6.78 2.88 6.62
CA VAL A 116 6.57 1.46 6.29
C VAL A 116 7.90 0.76 6.11
N LEU A 117 8.82 1.33 5.32
CA LEU A 117 10.13 0.73 5.07
C LEU A 117 10.94 0.50 6.35
N ASP A 118 10.87 1.44 7.30
CA ASP A 118 11.50 1.29 8.62
C ASP A 118 10.90 0.13 9.43
N ARG A 119 9.62 -0.18 9.21
CA ARG A 119 8.85 -1.18 9.95
C ARG A 119 8.73 -2.53 9.26
N LEU A 120 9.12 -2.63 8.00
CA LEU A 120 9.18 -3.92 7.34
C LEU A 120 10.18 -4.84 8.03
N VAL A 121 9.76 -6.04 8.37
CA VAL A 121 10.69 -7.10 8.79
C VAL A 121 11.56 -7.54 7.62
N VAL A 122 12.68 -8.20 7.87
CA VAL A 122 13.51 -8.80 6.81
C VAL A 122 12.67 -9.81 6.01
N GLY A 123 12.71 -9.74 4.69
CA GLY A 123 11.84 -10.48 3.78
C GLY A 123 10.41 -9.92 3.72
N GLY A 124 10.14 -8.79 4.38
CA GLY A 124 8.88 -8.07 4.24
C GLY A 124 8.78 -7.31 2.92
N ARG A 125 7.57 -7.09 2.43
CA ARG A 125 7.30 -6.53 1.10
C ARG A 125 6.32 -5.36 1.14
N LEU A 126 6.61 -4.37 0.29
CA LEU A 126 5.78 -3.19 0.06
C LEU A 126 5.35 -3.16 -1.41
N ALA A 127 4.05 -3.06 -1.66
CA ALA A 127 3.46 -2.87 -2.98
C ALA A 127 2.86 -1.46 -3.09
N ILE A 128 3.26 -0.70 -4.11
CA ILE A 128 2.75 0.66 -4.35
C ILE A 128 2.14 0.70 -5.74
N MET A 129 0.80 0.72 -5.81
CA MET A 129 0.06 0.96 -7.03
C MET A 129 0.00 2.47 -7.30
N ILE A 130 0.37 2.90 -8.49
CA ILE A 130 0.41 4.31 -8.88
C ILE A 130 -0.60 4.56 -10.00
N TYR A 131 -1.63 5.36 -9.66
CA TYR A 131 -2.67 5.86 -10.56
C TYR A 131 -2.40 7.35 -10.79
N TYR A 132 -1.85 7.74 -11.95
CA TYR A 132 -1.32 9.08 -12.20
C TYR A 132 -2.06 9.87 -13.29
N GLY A 133 -3.20 9.36 -13.76
CA GLY A 133 -4.02 9.99 -14.82
C GLY A 133 -4.94 11.11 -14.34
N HIS A 134 -4.66 11.77 -13.21
CA HIS A 134 -5.40 12.87 -12.63
C HIS A 134 -4.48 14.05 -12.33
N GLU A 135 -5.08 15.22 -12.02
CA GLU A 135 -4.31 16.40 -11.65
C GLU A 135 -3.46 16.14 -10.41
N GLY A 136 -2.18 16.48 -10.45
CA GLY A 136 -1.20 16.20 -9.39
C GLY A 136 -0.63 14.78 -9.39
N GLY A 137 -1.23 13.83 -10.09
CA GLY A 137 -0.79 12.44 -10.11
C GLY A 137 0.62 12.22 -10.68
N ALA A 138 1.01 13.03 -11.67
CA ALA A 138 2.36 12.99 -12.22
C ALA A 138 3.42 13.42 -11.21
N VAL A 139 3.14 14.43 -10.39
CA VAL A 139 4.05 14.94 -9.36
C VAL A 139 4.24 13.90 -8.26
N GLU A 140 3.17 13.28 -7.78
CA GLU A 140 3.24 12.20 -6.79
C GLU A 140 3.99 10.98 -7.33
N LYS A 141 3.69 10.57 -8.57
CA LYS A 141 4.39 9.49 -9.26
C LYS A 141 5.91 9.74 -9.32
N ASP A 142 6.32 10.92 -9.76
CA ASP A 142 7.74 11.25 -9.90
C ASP A 142 8.43 11.28 -8.53
N ALA A 143 7.79 11.87 -7.51
CA ALA A 143 8.31 11.89 -6.14
C ALA A 143 8.52 10.47 -5.57
N VAL A 144 7.56 9.58 -5.76
CA VAL A 144 7.66 8.18 -5.29
C VAL A 144 8.76 7.43 -6.03
N LEU A 145 8.84 7.55 -7.35
CA LEU A 145 9.88 6.88 -8.15
C LEU A 145 11.28 7.38 -7.79
N ASP A 146 11.45 8.69 -7.62
CA ASP A 146 12.72 9.29 -7.22
C ASP A 146 13.15 8.78 -5.83
N PHE A 147 12.23 8.78 -4.87
CA PHE A 147 12.49 8.28 -3.53
C PHE A 147 12.91 6.80 -3.52
N VAL A 148 12.11 5.94 -4.18
CA VAL A 148 12.38 4.49 -4.21
C VAL A 148 13.66 4.16 -4.95
N SER A 149 14.02 4.92 -6.00
CA SER A 149 15.26 4.71 -6.77
C SER A 149 16.54 5.00 -5.96
N GLN A 150 16.42 5.75 -4.86
CA GLN A 150 17.54 6.12 -3.99
C GLN A 150 17.66 5.23 -2.74
N LEU A 151 16.81 4.22 -2.57
CA LEU A 151 16.91 3.29 -1.45
C LEU A 151 18.25 2.54 -1.48
N ASP A 152 18.82 2.30 -0.30
CA ASP A 152 20.05 1.52 -0.17
C ASP A 152 19.84 0.11 -0.72
N GLN A 153 20.45 -0.18 -1.87
CA GLN A 153 20.35 -1.47 -2.58
C GLN A 153 20.89 -2.65 -1.76
N THR A 154 21.63 -2.40 -0.69
CA THR A 154 22.10 -3.46 0.21
C THR A 154 21.04 -3.84 1.24
N VAL A 155 20.06 -2.99 1.47
CA VAL A 155 18.96 -3.17 2.43
C VAL A 155 17.66 -3.49 1.72
N PHE A 156 17.38 -2.86 0.58
CA PHE A 156 16.15 -3.02 -0.18
C PHE A 156 16.43 -3.38 -1.64
N THR A 157 15.55 -4.17 -2.23
CA THR A 157 15.45 -4.27 -3.68
C THR A 157 14.10 -3.68 -4.12
N ALA A 158 14.12 -2.94 -5.22
CA ALA A 158 12.93 -2.33 -5.79
C ALA A 158 12.78 -2.69 -7.27
N MET A 159 11.56 -3.02 -7.67
CA MET A 159 11.22 -3.42 -9.03
C MET A 159 10.02 -2.63 -9.54
N LEU A 160 10.00 -2.37 -10.85
CA LEU A 160 8.89 -1.70 -11.52
C LEU A 160 8.15 -2.71 -12.43
N TYR A 161 6.85 -2.83 -12.25
CA TYR A 161 5.98 -3.62 -13.11
C TYR A 161 4.99 -2.69 -13.83
N LYS A 162 5.25 -2.42 -15.10
CA LYS A 162 4.55 -1.39 -15.89
C LYS A 162 4.23 -1.89 -17.30
N PRO A 163 2.99 -1.65 -17.81
CA PRO A 163 2.69 -1.83 -19.23
C PRO A 163 3.55 -0.90 -20.10
N LEU A 164 4.14 -1.41 -21.19
CA LEU A 164 5.01 -0.64 -22.07
C LEU A 164 4.30 -0.05 -23.29
N ASN A 165 3.31 -0.77 -23.82
CA ASN A 165 2.69 -0.46 -25.11
C ASN A 165 1.25 0.06 -25.00
N GLN A 166 0.77 0.33 -23.80
CA GLN A 166 -0.56 0.91 -23.60
C GLN A 166 -0.50 2.42 -23.77
N ILE A 167 -1.45 2.95 -24.52
CA ILE A 167 -1.70 4.39 -24.63
C ILE A 167 -2.45 4.89 -23.38
N ASN A 168 -2.48 6.19 -23.17
CA ASN A 168 -2.98 6.87 -21.98
C ASN A 168 -2.05 6.70 -20.76
N THR A 169 -2.58 6.76 -19.57
CA THR A 169 -1.85 6.68 -18.31
C THR A 169 -2.20 5.40 -17.55
N PRO A 170 -1.77 4.20 -18.05
CA PRO A 170 -2.08 2.95 -17.37
C PRO A 170 -1.42 2.93 -15.99
N PRO A 171 -2.13 2.46 -14.95
CA PRO A 171 -1.53 2.29 -13.63
C PRO A 171 -0.39 1.28 -13.70
N PHE A 172 0.56 1.42 -12.80
CA PHE A 172 1.68 0.51 -12.65
C PHE A 172 2.00 0.24 -11.19
N LEU A 173 2.85 -0.73 -10.94
CA LEU A 173 3.21 -1.22 -9.62
C LEU A 173 4.70 -1.01 -9.37
N VAL A 174 5.03 -0.46 -8.21
CA VAL A 174 6.37 -0.50 -7.60
C VAL A 174 6.36 -1.57 -6.50
N MET A 175 7.30 -2.48 -6.54
CA MET A 175 7.49 -3.57 -5.58
C MET A 175 8.80 -3.35 -4.84
N VAL A 176 8.78 -3.37 -3.51
CA VAL A 176 9.97 -3.25 -2.67
C VAL A 176 10.02 -4.43 -1.70
N GLU A 177 11.19 -5.03 -1.55
CA GLU A 177 11.45 -6.08 -0.56
C GLU A 177 12.63 -5.68 0.33
N ARG A 178 12.50 -5.88 1.64
CA ARG A 178 13.59 -5.69 2.59
C ARG A 178 14.48 -6.94 2.64
N LEU A 179 15.73 -6.80 2.26
CA LEU A 179 16.70 -7.91 2.14
C LEU A 179 17.41 -8.21 3.47
N LYS A 180 17.70 -7.17 4.25
CA LYS A 180 18.38 -7.28 5.54
C LYS A 180 18.08 -6.11 6.45
N SER A 181 18.45 -6.23 7.73
CA SER A 181 18.39 -5.12 8.67
C SER A 181 19.31 -4.00 8.23
N SER A 182 18.88 -2.74 8.44
CA SER A 182 19.77 -1.59 8.25
C SER A 182 20.96 -1.76 9.19
N SER A 183 22.17 -1.61 8.67
CA SER A 183 23.38 -1.58 9.51
C SER A 183 23.34 -0.30 10.35
N ASN A 184 23.41 -0.44 11.67
CA ASN A 184 23.63 0.68 12.57
C ASN A 184 24.99 1.32 12.32
#